data_a4a43a44129160eec077750357040591
#
_entry.id   a4a43a44129160eec077750357040591
#
_cell.length_a   1.000
_cell.length_b   1.000
_cell.length_c   1.000
_cell.angle_alpha   90.00
_cell.angle_beta   90.00
_cell.angle_gamma   90.00
#
_symmetry.space_group_name_H-M   'P 1'
#
loop_
_entity.id
_entity.type
_entity.pdbx_description
1 polymer ?
#
loop_
_entity_poly.entity_id
_entity_poly.type
_entity_poly.pdbx_seq_one_letter_code
_entity_poly.pdbx_strand_id
1 'polypeptide(L)'
;MSKLIWKRIYEKVEDSDGFRVFVDRLWARGIKKETAAIDYWAKEITPTKELREDYHKGKISFEIFSEKYSDELNKNPYFNQFIQKIEKKLEKENVTFVFASKTPEFSHIPILRKYIDEKLEKEL
;
A
#
# COMPACT_ATOMS: atom_id res chain seq x y z
N MET A 1 -8.29 -7.98 -19.30
CA MET A 1 -8.76 -7.26 -18.09
C MET A 1 -7.62 -7.00 -17.15
N SER A 2 -7.55 -5.78 -16.64
CA SER A 2 -6.50 -5.40 -15.71
C SER A 2 -6.75 -5.96 -14.31
N LYS A 3 -5.66 -6.22 -13.59
CA LYS A 3 -5.70 -6.85 -12.26
C LYS A 3 -4.98 -6.00 -11.23
N LEU A 4 -5.41 -6.13 -9.97
CA LEU A 4 -4.65 -5.66 -8.81
C LEU A 4 -3.73 -6.79 -8.37
N ILE A 5 -2.46 -6.47 -8.21
CA ILE A 5 -1.44 -7.43 -7.80
C ILE A 5 -0.75 -6.91 -6.54
N TRP A 6 -0.40 -7.79 -5.61
CA TRP A 6 0.34 -7.45 -4.39
C TRP A 6 1.67 -8.19 -4.41
N LYS A 7 2.76 -7.47 -4.22
CA LYS A 7 4.09 -8.01 -4.45
C LYS A 7 5.10 -7.38 -3.50
N ARG A 8 6.04 -8.17 -2.99
CA ARG A 8 7.15 -7.59 -2.22
C ARG A 8 8.11 -6.90 -3.17
N ILE A 9 8.69 -5.79 -2.70
CA ILE A 9 9.66 -5.00 -3.51
C ILE A 9 10.91 -5.83 -3.88
N TYR A 10 11.17 -6.90 -3.14
CA TYR A 10 12.32 -7.78 -3.39
C TYR A 10 12.06 -8.82 -4.47
N GLU A 11 10.83 -8.97 -4.91
CA GLU A 11 10.48 -9.88 -6.01
C GLU A 11 10.82 -9.23 -7.34
N LYS A 12 11.10 -10.07 -8.34
CA LYS A 12 11.49 -9.61 -9.67
C LYS A 12 10.43 -8.69 -10.29
N VAL A 13 10.88 -7.58 -10.85
CA VAL A 13 10.03 -6.68 -11.65
C VAL A 13 9.68 -7.39 -12.96
N GLU A 14 8.39 -7.37 -13.31
CA GLU A 14 7.89 -7.98 -14.54
C GLU A 14 7.06 -6.99 -15.34
N ASP A 15 7.05 -7.13 -16.66
CA ASP A 15 6.23 -6.28 -17.53
C ASP A 15 4.75 -6.34 -17.16
N SER A 16 4.29 -7.52 -16.73
CA SER A 16 2.91 -7.72 -16.31
C SER A 16 2.53 -6.99 -15.02
N ASP A 17 3.50 -6.44 -14.30
CA ASP A 17 3.21 -5.65 -13.09
C ASP A 17 2.43 -4.37 -13.41
N GLY A 18 2.63 -3.82 -14.60
CA GLY A 18 1.96 -2.57 -15.00
C GLY A 18 2.41 -1.38 -14.16
N PHE A 19 1.45 -0.64 -13.62
CA PHE A 19 1.72 0.53 -12.78
C PHE A 19 2.09 0.08 -11.36
N ARG A 20 3.33 0.37 -10.94
CA ARG A 20 3.86 -0.10 -9.66
C ARG A 20 3.75 1.00 -8.61
N VAL A 21 3.03 0.71 -7.54
CA VAL A 21 2.74 1.65 -6.45
C VAL A 21 3.39 1.15 -5.16
N PHE A 22 4.32 1.91 -4.61
CA PHE A 22 4.95 1.55 -3.34
C PHE A 22 4.10 2.09 -2.19
N VAL A 23 3.70 1.20 -1.28
CA VAL A 23 2.74 1.52 -0.22
C VAL A 23 3.31 1.47 1.20
N ASP A 24 4.62 1.60 1.34
CA ASP A 24 5.28 1.74 2.63
C ASP A 24 5.70 3.19 2.84
N ARG A 25 5.76 3.60 4.11
CA ARG A 25 6.15 4.97 4.45
C ARG A 25 7.64 5.23 4.24
N LEU A 26 8.47 4.24 4.54
CA LEU A 26 9.92 4.35 4.39
C LEU A 26 10.39 3.52 3.21
N TRP A 27 11.46 4.00 2.55
CA TRP A 27 12.03 3.25 1.44
C TRP A 27 12.62 1.92 1.92
N ALA A 28 12.58 0.92 1.07
CA ALA A 28 13.05 -0.43 1.38
C ALA A 28 14.57 -0.48 1.46
N ARG A 29 15.07 -1.10 2.51
CA ARG A 29 16.52 -1.23 2.74
C ARG A 29 17.13 -2.10 1.66
N GLY A 30 18.25 -1.63 1.10
CA GLY A 30 19.02 -2.37 0.11
C GLY A 30 18.47 -2.34 -1.32
N ILE A 31 17.40 -1.61 -1.56
CA ILE A 31 16.79 -1.51 -2.89
C ILE A 31 17.13 -0.15 -3.50
N LYS A 32 17.69 -0.16 -4.69
CA LYS A 32 17.96 1.06 -5.45
C LYS A 32 16.68 1.54 -6.14
N LYS A 33 16.42 2.83 -6.06
CA LYS A 33 15.22 3.41 -6.68
C LYS A 33 15.19 3.18 -8.20
N GLU A 34 16.34 3.23 -8.83
CA GLU A 34 16.47 3.05 -10.27
C GLU A 34 16.03 1.66 -10.73
N THR A 35 16.28 0.63 -9.91
CA THR A 35 15.95 -0.76 -10.28
C THR A 35 14.60 -1.21 -9.75
N ALA A 36 14.04 -0.49 -8.77
CA ALA A 36 12.74 -0.85 -8.18
C ALA A 36 11.57 -0.61 -9.12
N ALA A 37 11.75 0.25 -10.11
CA ALA A 37 10.73 0.58 -11.11
C ALA A 37 9.39 1.00 -10.47
N ILE A 38 9.46 1.82 -9.42
CA ILE A 38 8.26 2.34 -8.76
C ILE A 38 7.77 3.57 -9.53
N ASP A 39 6.52 3.52 -9.96
CA ASP A 39 5.89 4.60 -10.70
C ASP A 39 5.27 5.65 -9.78
N TYR A 40 4.84 5.21 -8.59
CA TYR A 40 4.18 6.09 -7.64
C TYR A 40 4.45 5.60 -6.21
N TRP A 41 4.97 6.49 -5.37
CA TRP A 41 5.20 6.21 -3.95
C TRP A 41 4.06 6.85 -3.16
N ALA A 42 3.12 6.03 -2.69
CA ALA A 42 1.89 6.48 -2.04
C ALA A 42 2.07 6.68 -0.53
N LYS A 43 2.99 7.52 -0.12
CA LYS A 43 3.25 7.81 1.31
C LYS A 43 2.01 8.31 2.04
N GLU A 44 1.19 9.08 1.36
CA GLU A 44 0.04 9.78 1.93
C GLU A 44 -1.05 8.86 2.46
N ILE A 45 -1.05 7.59 2.04
CA ILE A 45 -2.06 6.63 2.53
C ILE A 45 -1.45 5.57 3.47
N THR A 46 -0.20 5.75 3.85
CA THR A 46 0.47 4.85 4.81
C THR A 46 0.17 5.28 6.24
N PRO A 47 0.38 4.39 7.24
CA PRO A 47 0.20 4.78 8.63
C PRO A 47 1.10 5.98 8.99
N THR A 48 0.62 6.84 9.88
CA THR A 48 1.42 7.98 10.33
C THR A 48 2.69 7.50 11.01
N LYS A 49 3.69 8.37 11.04
CA LYS A 49 4.97 8.09 11.70
C LYS A 49 4.77 7.65 13.15
N GLU A 50 3.91 8.35 13.88
CA GLU A 50 3.64 8.06 15.30
C GLU A 50 3.03 6.66 15.47
N LEU A 51 2.02 6.33 14.69
CA LEU A 51 1.36 5.03 14.75
C LEU A 51 2.34 3.91 14.40
N ARG A 52 3.12 4.12 13.35
CA ARG A 52 4.12 3.15 12.90
C ARG A 52 5.17 2.89 13.99
N GLU A 53 5.68 3.95 14.61
CA GLU A 53 6.69 3.84 15.67
C GLU A 53 6.14 3.13 16.91
N ASP A 54 4.92 3.46 17.33
CA ASP A 54 4.30 2.81 18.47
C ASP A 54 4.17 1.31 18.29
N TYR A 55 3.80 0.90 17.09
CA TYR A 55 3.68 -0.52 16.77
C TYR A 55 5.06 -1.19 16.75
N HIS A 56 6.04 -0.58 16.09
CA HIS A 56 7.39 -1.15 15.99
C HIS A 56 8.10 -1.24 17.34
N LYS A 57 7.82 -0.32 18.25
CA LYS A 57 8.39 -0.33 19.59
C LYS A 57 7.64 -1.25 20.56
N GLY A 58 6.61 -1.91 20.09
CA GLY A 58 5.81 -2.82 20.91
C GLY A 58 4.92 -2.15 21.93
N LYS A 59 4.65 -0.84 21.76
CA LYS A 59 3.76 -0.10 22.67
C LYS A 59 2.30 -0.45 22.49
N ILE A 60 1.92 -0.90 21.31
CA ILE A 60 0.56 -1.30 20.98
C ILE A 60 0.58 -2.65 20.27
N SER A 61 -0.52 -3.41 20.42
CA SER A 61 -0.69 -4.69 19.75
C SER A 61 -1.02 -4.49 18.26
N PHE A 62 -0.95 -5.56 17.49
CA PHE A 62 -1.38 -5.52 16.10
C PHE A 62 -2.86 -5.17 15.98
N GLU A 63 -3.70 -5.65 16.91
CA GLU A 63 -5.13 -5.35 16.92
C GLU A 63 -5.37 -3.84 17.08
N ILE A 64 -4.68 -3.22 18.04
CA ILE A 64 -4.80 -1.77 18.28
C ILE A 64 -4.23 -1.00 17.10
N PHE A 65 -3.10 -1.43 16.56
CA PHE A 65 -2.52 -0.83 15.36
C PHE A 65 -3.52 -0.85 14.20
N SER A 66 -4.17 -2.00 13.98
CA SER A 66 -5.14 -2.18 12.90
C SER A 66 -6.33 -1.23 13.06
N GLU A 67 -6.87 -1.10 14.27
CA GLU A 67 -7.98 -0.19 14.56
C GLU A 67 -7.59 1.26 14.30
N LYS A 68 -6.40 1.66 14.77
CA LYS A 68 -5.93 3.03 14.59
C LYS A 68 -5.63 3.36 13.13
N TYR A 69 -5.06 2.42 12.39
CA TYR A 69 -4.80 2.64 10.97
C TYR A 69 -6.10 2.71 10.18
N SER A 70 -7.08 1.86 10.50
CA SER A 70 -8.42 1.94 9.90
C SER A 70 -9.03 3.32 10.11
N ASP A 71 -8.90 3.85 11.32
CA ASP A 71 -9.40 5.18 11.66
C ASP A 71 -8.67 6.26 10.85
N GLU A 72 -7.36 6.15 10.72
CA GLU A 72 -6.57 7.07 9.89
C GLU A 72 -7.05 7.04 8.44
N LEU A 73 -7.25 5.85 7.86
CA LEU A 73 -7.72 5.72 6.47
C LEU A 73 -9.10 6.32 6.29
N ASN A 74 -10.01 6.10 7.24
CA ASN A 74 -11.36 6.68 7.18
C ASN A 74 -11.34 8.21 7.16
N LYS A 75 -10.38 8.82 7.84
CA LYS A 75 -10.26 10.27 7.96
C LYS A 75 -9.28 10.88 6.96
N ASN A 76 -8.57 10.05 6.20
CA ASN A 76 -7.51 10.50 5.31
C ASN A 76 -8.08 11.26 4.12
N PRO A 77 -7.76 12.58 3.97
CA PRO A 77 -8.30 13.37 2.88
C PRO A 77 -7.73 12.99 1.51
N TYR A 78 -6.63 12.26 1.47
CA TYR A 78 -5.97 11.87 0.21
C TYR A 78 -6.41 10.52 -0.32
N PHE A 79 -7.14 9.74 0.50
CA PHE A 79 -7.48 8.37 0.12
C PHE A 79 -8.37 8.28 -1.11
N ASN A 80 -9.36 9.18 -1.22
CA ASN A 80 -10.23 9.19 -2.40
C ASN A 80 -9.47 9.51 -3.68
N GLN A 81 -8.55 10.46 -3.63
CA GLN A 81 -7.70 10.81 -4.78
C GLN A 81 -6.81 9.62 -5.18
N PHE A 82 -6.28 8.93 -4.17
CA PHE A 82 -5.48 7.73 -4.38
C PHE A 82 -6.29 6.66 -5.13
N ILE A 83 -7.51 6.38 -4.67
CA ILE A 83 -8.39 5.39 -5.31
C ILE A 83 -8.71 5.79 -6.75
N GLN A 84 -9.04 7.05 -7.01
CA GLN A 84 -9.31 7.54 -8.36
C GLN A 84 -8.13 7.33 -9.29
N LYS A 85 -6.92 7.57 -8.78
CA LYS A 85 -5.69 7.34 -9.56
C LYS A 85 -5.53 5.87 -9.93
N ILE A 86 -5.77 4.98 -8.95
CA ILE A 86 -5.68 3.53 -9.18
C ILE A 86 -6.72 3.07 -10.21
N GLU A 87 -7.95 3.55 -10.11
CA GLU A 87 -9.02 3.22 -11.05
C GLU A 87 -8.67 3.61 -12.48
N LYS A 88 -8.15 4.82 -12.65
CA LYS A 88 -7.72 5.30 -13.97
C LYS A 88 -6.65 4.41 -14.58
N LYS A 89 -5.68 4.00 -13.76
CA LYS A 89 -4.61 3.12 -14.25
C LYS A 89 -5.14 1.74 -14.61
N LEU A 90 -6.08 1.21 -13.82
CA LEU A 90 -6.68 -0.10 -14.08
C LEU A 90 -7.46 -0.15 -15.40
N GLU A 91 -7.88 0.98 -15.93
CA GLU A 91 -8.52 1.03 -17.24
C GLU A 91 -7.56 0.63 -18.36
N LYS A 92 -6.26 0.78 -18.15
CA LYS A 92 -5.24 0.59 -19.20
C LYS A 92 -4.25 -0.52 -18.90
N GLU A 93 -3.98 -0.82 -17.64
CA GLU A 93 -2.91 -1.74 -17.26
C GLU A 93 -3.14 -2.30 -15.86
N ASN A 94 -2.40 -3.36 -15.53
CA ASN A 94 -2.40 -3.89 -14.17
C ASN A 94 -1.83 -2.85 -13.21
N VAL A 95 -2.24 -2.93 -11.96
CA VAL A 95 -1.64 -2.13 -10.88
C VAL A 95 -1.07 -3.09 -9.86
N THR A 96 0.21 -2.92 -9.53
CA THR A 96 0.88 -3.74 -8.53
C THR A 96 1.21 -2.88 -7.32
N PHE A 97 0.65 -3.26 -6.16
CA PHE A 97 0.99 -2.64 -4.89
C PHE A 97 2.22 -3.35 -4.34
N VAL A 98 3.26 -2.56 -4.06
CA VAL A 98 4.57 -3.07 -3.69
C VAL A 98 4.88 -2.69 -2.25
N PHE A 99 5.35 -3.65 -1.47
CA PHE A 99 5.66 -3.47 -0.04
C PHE A 99 6.93 -4.23 0.33
N ALA A 100 7.50 -3.92 1.50
CA ALA A 100 8.78 -4.51 1.92
C ALA A 100 8.66 -5.62 2.96
N SER A 101 7.62 -5.62 3.79
CA SER A 101 7.50 -6.54 4.93
C SER A 101 7.64 -8.01 4.55
N LYS A 102 8.38 -8.76 5.39
CA LYS A 102 8.51 -10.22 5.27
C LYS A 102 7.29 -10.93 5.84
N THR A 103 6.55 -10.26 6.73
CA THR A 103 5.36 -10.80 7.38
C THR A 103 4.20 -9.85 7.17
N PRO A 104 3.74 -9.70 5.90
CA PRO A 104 2.69 -8.72 5.58
C PRO A 104 1.40 -8.92 6.39
N GLU A 105 1.09 -10.14 6.81
CA GLU A 105 -0.08 -10.45 7.64
C GLU A 105 -0.09 -9.70 8.98
N PHE A 106 1.07 -9.25 9.46
CA PHE A 106 1.20 -8.45 10.69
C PHE A 106 1.65 -7.02 10.42
N SER A 107 1.41 -6.54 9.21
CA SER A 107 1.74 -5.18 8.79
C SER A 107 0.45 -4.40 8.50
N HIS A 108 0.61 -3.19 7.95
CA HIS A 108 -0.53 -2.38 7.52
C HIS A 108 -1.21 -2.92 6.25
N ILE A 109 -0.59 -3.88 5.57
CA ILE A 109 -1.07 -4.37 4.27
C ILE A 109 -2.49 -4.96 4.30
N PRO A 110 -2.84 -5.88 5.23
CA PRO A 110 -4.20 -6.42 5.23
C PRO A 110 -5.28 -5.34 5.40
N ILE A 111 -5.00 -4.33 6.22
CA ILE A 111 -5.94 -3.23 6.48
C ILE A 111 -6.10 -2.38 5.21
N LEU A 112 -4.98 -2.00 4.60
CA LEU A 112 -4.98 -1.20 3.39
C LEU A 112 -5.68 -1.94 2.24
N ARG A 113 -5.36 -3.21 2.07
CA ARG A 113 -5.96 -4.06 1.03
C ARG A 113 -7.47 -4.11 1.17
N LYS A 114 -7.97 -4.30 2.38
CA LYS A 114 -9.41 -4.32 2.65
C LYS A 114 -10.07 -3.01 2.23
N TYR A 115 -9.48 -1.87 2.60
CA TYR A 115 -10.03 -0.56 2.24
C TYR A 115 -10.01 -0.31 0.74
N ILE A 116 -8.94 -0.70 0.07
CA ILE A 116 -8.83 -0.57 -1.38
C ILE A 116 -9.91 -1.41 -2.07
N ASP A 117 -10.02 -2.68 -1.68
CA ASP A 117 -11.01 -3.59 -2.27
C ASP A 117 -12.44 -3.09 -2.09
N GLU A 118 -12.77 -2.62 -0.89
CA GLU A 118 -14.12 -2.09 -0.60
C GLU A 118 -14.43 -0.86 -1.46
N LYS A 119 -13.47 0.04 -1.61
CA LYS A 119 -13.69 1.26 -2.39
C LYS A 119 -13.84 0.96 -3.88
N LEU A 120 -13.03 0.05 -4.41
CA LEU A 120 -13.11 -0.31 -5.83
C LEU A 120 -14.40 -1.07 -6.14
N GLU A 121 -14.86 -1.93 -5.25
CA GLU A 121 -16.12 -2.64 -5.43
C GLU A 121 -17.33 -1.71 -5.48
N LYS A 122 -17.33 -0.66 -4.64
CA LYS A 122 -18.45 0.29 -4.58
C LYS A 122 -18.60 1.12 -5.85
N GLU A 123 -17.54 1.23 -6.64
CA GLU A 123 -17.54 2.03 -7.85
C GLU A 123 -17.76 1.20 -9.12
N LEU A 124 -17.79 -0.11 -8.96
CA LEU A 124 -18.19 -1.01 -10.04
C LEU A 124 -19.70 -1.13 -10.09
#